data_838e96d099635bb4000cf15e38bf04c5
#
_entry.id   838e96d099635bb4000cf15e38bf04c5
#
_cell.length_a   1.000
_cell.length_b   1.000
_cell.length_c   1.000
_cell.angle_alpha   90.00
_cell.angle_beta   90.00
_cell.angle_gamma   90.00
#
_symmetry.space_group_name_H-M   'P 1'
#
loop_
_entity.id
_entity.type
_entity.pdbx_description
1 polymer ?
#
loop_
_entity_poly.entity_id
_entity_poly.type
_entity_poly.pdbx_seq_one_letter_code
_entity_poly.pdbx_strand_id
1 'polypeptide(L)'
;MSIGRYYHTSSTLTNGSVLVASGLDMSSSNTNSAELYNPSTGTWTITGNLNAARSFHTATTLANGIILVTGGQYSSSVYNSSEFYNPLTGTWTTTGSMNVGRTQHTASILANGLVLVAGGINGVYLNNAELYIPSTGAWATTGSMSVARCRHTQTTLANGFVLVAGGEDSTSGRSINSAELYNPSTGTWTTTGSMSVAREYHTAVLLANGSVLVAGGLDSSSNSLNSAELYNPSTGTWTITGNMNFVRYSHTASTLANGLVLVASGVYLLNSAELYNPSTGIWTTIANMSISRQHHTASTLANGKVLVAGGQGSISSFIGAELY
;
A
#
# COMPACT_ATOMS: atom_id res chain seq x y z
N MET A 1 -15.85 -12.28 3.30
CA MET A 1 -15.26 -12.17 4.65
C MET A 1 -16.37 -12.27 5.68
N SER A 2 -16.10 -12.76 6.88
CA SER A 2 -17.05 -12.78 8.00
C SER A 2 -17.15 -11.43 8.72
N ILE A 3 -16.06 -10.65 8.69
CA ILE A 3 -15.97 -9.33 9.31
C ILE A 3 -15.66 -8.29 8.23
N GLY A 4 -16.51 -7.26 8.11
CA GLY A 4 -16.24 -6.10 7.28
C GLY A 4 -15.09 -5.29 7.86
N ARG A 5 -14.15 -4.85 7.01
CA ARG A 5 -12.95 -4.16 7.49
C ARG A 5 -12.40 -3.15 6.47
N TYR A 6 -11.76 -2.10 6.97
CA TYR A 6 -11.04 -1.11 6.19
C TYR A 6 -9.73 -0.72 6.90
N TYR A 7 -8.79 -0.10 6.21
CA TYR A 7 -7.39 0.11 6.68
C TYR A 7 -6.71 -1.19 7.13
N HIS A 8 -7.13 -2.29 6.53
CA HIS A 8 -6.54 -3.62 6.68
C HIS A 8 -5.49 -3.84 5.60
N THR A 9 -4.76 -4.93 5.68
CA THR A 9 -3.84 -5.35 4.63
C THR A 9 -4.32 -6.64 3.96
N SER A 10 -3.94 -6.83 2.68
CA SER A 10 -4.07 -8.11 1.98
C SER A 10 -2.74 -8.55 1.42
N SER A 11 -2.48 -9.87 1.44
CA SER A 11 -1.26 -10.48 0.94
C SER A 11 -1.58 -11.77 0.20
N THR A 12 -1.12 -11.90 -1.05
CA THR A 12 -1.21 -13.16 -1.79
C THR A 12 -0.13 -14.11 -1.27
N LEU A 13 -0.56 -15.29 -0.84
CA LEU A 13 0.29 -16.34 -0.32
C LEU A 13 0.85 -17.22 -1.45
N THR A 14 1.90 -17.98 -1.17
CA THR A 14 2.55 -18.88 -2.15
C THR A 14 1.62 -19.98 -2.69
N ASN A 15 0.59 -20.36 -1.92
CA ASN A 15 -0.44 -21.32 -2.35
C ASN A 15 -1.57 -20.67 -3.17
N GLY A 16 -1.48 -19.37 -3.48
CA GLY A 16 -2.47 -18.60 -4.22
C GLY A 16 -3.64 -18.08 -3.39
N SER A 17 -3.78 -18.45 -2.12
CA SER A 17 -4.78 -17.84 -1.23
C SER A 17 -4.43 -16.40 -0.91
N VAL A 18 -5.43 -15.58 -0.52
CA VAL A 18 -5.19 -14.22 -0.09
C VAL A 18 -5.48 -14.09 1.41
N LEU A 19 -4.47 -13.70 2.17
CA LEU A 19 -4.61 -13.35 3.58
C LEU A 19 -5.14 -11.90 3.68
N VAL A 20 -6.21 -11.69 4.44
CA VAL A 20 -6.69 -10.38 4.85
C VAL A 20 -6.57 -10.29 6.36
N ALA A 21 -5.91 -9.24 6.86
CA ALA A 21 -5.53 -9.16 8.25
C ALA A 21 -5.84 -7.80 8.89
N SER A 22 -6.43 -7.84 10.09
CA SER A 22 -6.61 -6.69 10.99
C SER A 22 -7.47 -5.57 10.38
N GLY A 23 -7.22 -4.30 10.71
CA GLY A 23 -7.99 -3.13 10.24
C GLY A 23 -9.04 -2.65 11.23
N LEU A 24 -9.92 -1.76 10.79
CA LEU A 24 -11.08 -1.29 11.53
C LEU A 24 -12.34 -2.04 11.07
N ASP A 25 -13.18 -2.47 12.00
CA ASP A 25 -14.44 -3.12 11.72
C ASP A 25 -15.60 -2.12 11.46
N MET A 26 -16.81 -2.64 11.36
CA MET A 26 -18.04 -1.83 11.14
C MET A 26 -18.32 -0.82 12.28
N SER A 27 -17.79 -1.06 13.47
CA SER A 27 -17.91 -0.16 14.63
C SER A 27 -16.76 0.83 14.71
N SER A 28 -15.88 0.87 13.69
CA SER A 28 -14.61 1.63 13.71
C SER A 28 -13.67 1.19 14.84
N SER A 29 -13.82 -0.04 15.31
CA SER A 29 -12.96 -0.66 16.31
C SER A 29 -11.85 -1.46 15.63
N ASN A 30 -10.64 -1.38 16.18
CA ASN A 30 -9.55 -2.20 15.68
C ASN A 30 -9.82 -3.69 15.94
N THR A 31 -9.72 -4.51 14.91
CA THR A 31 -9.82 -5.97 15.02
C THR A 31 -8.43 -6.61 14.88
N ASN A 32 -8.23 -7.75 15.55
CA ASN A 32 -7.03 -8.58 15.36
C ASN A 32 -7.30 -9.83 14.53
N SER A 33 -8.51 -9.98 14.00
CA SER A 33 -8.89 -11.15 13.22
C SER A 33 -8.21 -11.18 11.85
N ALA A 34 -8.01 -12.37 11.31
CA ALA A 34 -7.53 -12.58 9.95
C ALA A 34 -8.34 -13.68 9.25
N GLU A 35 -8.47 -13.54 7.95
CA GLU A 35 -9.22 -14.46 7.10
C GLU A 35 -8.44 -14.78 5.83
N LEU A 36 -8.62 -15.99 5.32
CA LEU A 36 -8.04 -16.47 4.06
C LEU A 36 -9.14 -16.58 3.00
N TYR A 37 -8.90 -16.00 1.85
CA TYR A 37 -9.68 -16.21 0.64
C TYR A 37 -9.05 -17.32 -0.20
N ASN A 38 -9.84 -18.33 -0.55
CA ASN A 38 -9.44 -19.38 -1.48
C ASN A 38 -10.01 -19.05 -2.88
N PRO A 39 -9.15 -18.70 -3.87
CA PRO A 39 -9.64 -18.32 -5.20
C PRO A 39 -10.21 -19.48 -6.01
N SER A 40 -9.89 -20.74 -5.67
CA SER A 40 -10.42 -21.90 -6.37
C SER A 40 -11.87 -22.21 -6.00
N THR A 41 -12.26 -21.93 -4.76
CA THR A 41 -13.62 -22.19 -4.25
C THR A 41 -14.46 -20.93 -4.11
N GLY A 42 -13.80 -19.74 -4.11
CA GLY A 42 -14.44 -18.46 -3.83
C GLY A 42 -14.86 -18.28 -2.36
N THR A 43 -14.31 -19.08 -1.44
CA THR A 43 -14.71 -19.09 -0.03
C THR A 43 -13.71 -18.39 0.89
N TRP A 44 -14.23 -17.88 2.01
CA TRP A 44 -13.45 -17.29 3.08
C TRP A 44 -13.39 -18.24 4.27
N THR A 45 -12.22 -18.37 4.90
CA THR A 45 -12.02 -19.15 6.13
C THR A 45 -11.27 -18.30 7.16
N ILE A 46 -11.69 -18.42 8.43
CA ILE A 46 -11.00 -17.79 9.55
C ILE A 46 -9.65 -18.50 9.74
N THR A 47 -8.61 -17.71 10.02
CA THR A 47 -7.29 -18.20 10.41
C THR A 47 -6.90 -17.63 11.78
N GLY A 48 -5.68 -17.89 12.26
CA GLY A 48 -5.22 -17.36 13.55
C GLY A 48 -5.33 -15.84 13.63
N ASN A 49 -5.56 -15.31 14.82
CA ASN A 49 -5.62 -13.88 15.09
C ASN A 49 -4.24 -13.30 15.37
N LEU A 50 -4.01 -12.02 14.97
CA LEU A 50 -2.86 -11.26 15.41
C LEU A 50 -2.86 -11.12 16.95
N ASN A 51 -1.68 -11.01 17.54
CA ASN A 51 -1.56 -10.74 18.98
C ASN A 51 -2.03 -9.31 19.33
N ALA A 52 -1.88 -8.37 18.40
CA ALA A 52 -2.34 -6.99 18.60
C ALA A 52 -3.26 -6.54 17.44
N ALA A 53 -4.45 -6.08 17.79
CA ALA A 53 -5.36 -5.42 16.86
C ALA A 53 -4.74 -4.12 16.35
N ARG A 54 -4.78 -3.88 15.04
CA ARG A 54 -4.11 -2.72 14.43
C ARG A 54 -4.78 -2.26 13.13
N SER A 55 -4.67 -0.99 12.81
CA SER A 55 -5.03 -0.41 11.53
C SER A 55 -3.89 0.44 10.99
N PHE A 56 -3.88 0.80 9.69
CA PHE A 56 -2.83 1.58 9.04
C PHE A 56 -1.42 0.99 9.19
N HIS A 57 -1.34 -0.32 9.33
CA HIS A 57 -0.10 -1.10 9.35
C HIS A 57 0.29 -1.49 7.93
N THR A 58 1.51 -1.99 7.76
CA THR A 58 1.94 -2.59 6.50
C THR A 58 2.07 -4.09 6.62
N ALA A 59 1.90 -4.80 5.50
CA ALA A 59 2.16 -6.22 5.37
C ALA A 59 3.12 -6.46 4.20
N THR A 60 4.15 -7.27 4.43
CA THR A 60 5.18 -7.60 3.43
C THR A 60 5.38 -9.10 3.37
N THR A 61 5.26 -9.68 2.18
CA THR A 61 5.59 -11.10 1.94
C THR A 61 7.11 -11.25 1.86
N LEU A 62 7.68 -12.03 2.77
CA LEU A 62 9.10 -12.36 2.80
C LEU A 62 9.43 -13.46 1.79
N ALA A 63 10.71 -13.62 1.45
CA ALA A 63 11.17 -14.61 0.47
C ALA A 63 10.81 -16.07 0.84
N ASN A 64 10.64 -16.37 2.12
CA ASN A 64 10.21 -17.69 2.63
C ASN A 64 8.68 -17.86 2.67
N GLY A 65 7.91 -16.90 2.14
CA GLY A 65 6.46 -16.94 2.10
C GLY A 65 5.76 -16.52 3.41
N ILE A 66 6.50 -16.21 4.46
CA ILE A 66 5.95 -15.64 5.71
C ILE A 66 5.51 -14.19 5.45
N ILE A 67 4.41 -13.78 6.08
CA ILE A 67 3.94 -12.39 6.00
C ILE A 67 4.39 -11.64 7.25
N LEU A 68 5.18 -10.59 7.07
CA LEU A 68 5.54 -9.64 8.12
C LEU A 68 4.51 -8.53 8.17
N VAL A 69 3.88 -8.35 9.33
CA VAL A 69 3.02 -7.19 9.64
C VAL A 69 3.76 -6.29 10.61
N THR A 70 3.80 -4.98 10.34
CA THR A 70 4.57 -4.04 11.17
C THR A 70 3.86 -2.71 11.38
N GLY A 71 4.05 -2.14 12.58
CA GLY A 71 3.49 -0.84 12.94
C GLY A 71 1.97 -0.77 12.98
N GLY A 72 1.44 0.37 12.59
CA GLY A 72 0.01 0.68 12.70
C GLY A 72 -0.39 1.27 14.03
N GLN A 73 -1.67 1.32 14.30
CA GLN A 73 -2.20 1.90 15.53
C GLN A 73 -3.39 1.11 16.08
N TYR A 74 -3.59 1.23 17.39
CA TYR A 74 -4.81 0.85 18.10
C TYR A 74 -5.32 2.06 18.85
N SER A 75 -6.50 2.57 18.48
CA SER A 75 -6.99 3.84 19.01
C SER A 75 -5.91 4.95 18.84
N SER A 76 -5.47 5.59 19.90
CA SER A 76 -4.43 6.62 19.91
C SER A 76 -2.99 6.07 20.03
N SER A 77 -2.81 4.78 20.30
CA SER A 77 -1.51 4.17 20.52
C SER A 77 -0.88 3.74 19.20
N VAL A 78 0.28 4.29 18.87
CA VAL A 78 1.04 3.94 17.66
C VAL A 78 2.03 2.83 17.97
N TYR A 79 1.99 1.75 17.20
CA TYR A 79 2.81 0.56 17.44
C TYR A 79 4.17 0.63 16.76
N ASN A 80 5.18 0.15 17.47
CA ASN A 80 6.48 -0.25 16.92
C ASN A 80 6.60 -1.77 16.73
N SER A 81 5.65 -2.54 17.24
CA SER A 81 5.68 -4.01 17.22
C SER A 81 5.48 -4.58 15.83
N SER A 82 6.05 -5.77 15.62
CA SER A 82 5.89 -6.55 14.39
C SER A 82 5.50 -7.99 14.71
N GLU A 83 4.76 -8.60 13.79
CA GLU A 83 4.29 -9.98 13.90
C GLU A 83 4.46 -10.72 12.58
N PHE A 84 4.67 -12.03 12.66
CA PHE A 84 4.70 -12.94 11.52
C PHE A 84 3.43 -13.74 11.43
N TYR A 85 2.90 -13.87 10.24
CA TYR A 85 1.96 -14.92 9.90
C TYR A 85 2.69 -16.06 9.17
N ASN A 86 2.56 -17.27 9.70
CA ASN A 86 3.04 -18.46 9.03
C ASN A 86 1.88 -19.15 8.30
N PRO A 87 1.86 -19.15 6.94
CA PRO A 87 0.77 -19.73 6.17
C PRO A 87 0.62 -21.26 6.30
N LEU A 88 1.69 -21.97 6.71
CA LEU A 88 1.66 -23.42 6.87
C LEU A 88 0.93 -23.85 8.15
N THR A 89 1.03 -23.05 9.21
CA THR A 89 0.41 -23.33 10.51
C THR A 89 -0.83 -22.50 10.78
N GLY A 90 -1.02 -21.41 10.04
CA GLY A 90 -2.09 -20.46 10.27
C GLY A 90 -1.91 -19.63 11.55
N THR A 91 -0.69 -19.52 12.07
CA THR A 91 -0.41 -18.87 13.36
C THR A 91 0.34 -17.56 13.22
N TRP A 92 0.12 -16.67 14.20
CA TRP A 92 0.85 -15.42 14.35
C TRP A 92 1.86 -15.51 15.49
N THR A 93 3.04 -14.93 15.28
CA THR A 93 4.13 -14.91 16.26
C THR A 93 4.74 -13.51 16.28
N THR A 94 4.99 -12.97 17.47
CA THR A 94 5.70 -11.69 17.63
C THR A 94 7.15 -11.83 17.18
N THR A 95 7.70 -10.75 16.60
CA THR A 95 9.12 -10.65 16.25
C THR A 95 9.69 -9.34 16.81
N GLY A 96 10.90 -8.96 16.43
CA GLY A 96 11.52 -7.72 16.89
C GLY A 96 10.66 -6.50 16.60
N SER A 97 10.80 -5.47 17.41
CA SER A 97 10.09 -4.20 17.26
C SER A 97 10.98 -3.14 16.62
N MET A 98 10.39 -2.26 15.80
CA MET A 98 11.05 -1.02 15.33
C MET A 98 11.50 -0.16 16.50
N ASN A 99 12.51 0.68 16.29
CA ASN A 99 12.93 1.68 17.27
C ASN A 99 11.86 2.76 17.46
N VAL A 100 11.15 3.10 16.36
CA VAL A 100 10.11 4.13 16.37
C VAL A 100 8.80 3.54 15.91
N GLY A 101 7.74 3.66 16.73
CA GLY A 101 6.38 3.33 16.33
C GLY A 101 5.94 4.21 15.17
N ARG A 102 5.15 3.65 14.26
CA ARG A 102 4.67 4.39 13.07
C ARG A 102 3.37 3.86 12.53
N THR A 103 2.52 4.76 12.09
CA THR A 103 1.30 4.49 11.34
C THR A 103 1.34 5.26 10.02
N GLN A 104 0.56 4.85 9.00
CA GLN A 104 0.53 5.48 7.68
C GLN A 104 1.92 5.58 7.00
N HIS A 105 2.80 4.67 7.32
CA HIS A 105 4.12 4.48 6.74
C HIS A 105 4.04 3.53 5.54
N THR A 106 5.15 3.38 4.85
CA THR A 106 5.28 2.43 3.75
C THR A 106 6.33 1.36 4.07
N ALA A 107 6.19 0.20 3.43
CA ALA A 107 7.14 -0.91 3.54
C ALA A 107 7.38 -1.55 2.17
N SER A 108 8.62 -1.94 1.89
CA SER A 108 9.02 -2.69 0.68
C SER A 108 10.09 -3.70 1.00
N ILE A 109 9.98 -4.88 0.39
CA ILE A 109 11.08 -5.84 0.38
C ILE A 109 12.16 -5.39 -0.61
N LEU A 110 13.41 -5.47 -0.20
CA LEU A 110 14.58 -5.15 -0.97
C LEU A 110 15.15 -6.41 -1.64
N ALA A 111 15.97 -6.25 -2.68
CA ALA A 111 16.60 -7.36 -3.40
C ALA A 111 17.48 -8.26 -2.51
N ASN A 112 18.03 -7.71 -1.43
CA ASN A 112 18.82 -8.45 -0.44
C ASN A 112 17.95 -9.16 0.64
N GLY A 113 16.63 -9.13 0.49
CA GLY A 113 15.67 -9.76 1.40
C GLY A 113 15.35 -8.97 2.67
N LEU A 114 15.97 -7.82 2.91
CA LEU A 114 15.58 -6.92 4.00
C LEU A 114 14.25 -6.23 3.68
N VAL A 115 13.54 -5.77 4.72
CA VAL A 115 12.33 -4.95 4.52
C VAL A 115 12.63 -3.51 4.96
N LEU A 116 12.54 -2.58 4.03
CA LEU A 116 12.63 -1.15 4.31
C LEU A 116 11.27 -0.62 4.73
N VAL A 117 11.24 0.06 5.88
CA VAL A 117 10.09 0.82 6.37
C VAL A 117 10.49 2.29 6.43
N ALA A 118 9.67 3.19 5.89
CA ALA A 118 10.00 4.61 5.80
C ALA A 118 8.83 5.53 6.16
N GLY A 119 9.14 6.63 6.83
CA GLY A 119 8.18 7.68 7.15
C GLY A 119 7.05 7.25 8.09
N GLY A 120 5.88 7.84 7.86
CA GLY A 120 4.70 7.66 8.70
C GLY A 120 4.55 8.75 9.75
N ILE A 121 3.68 8.50 10.74
CA ILE A 121 3.38 9.45 11.81
C ILE A 121 3.35 8.74 13.17
N ASN A 122 3.85 9.42 14.21
CA ASN A 122 3.79 9.03 15.61
C ASN A 122 3.70 10.27 16.49
N GLY A 123 2.54 10.93 16.47
CA GLY A 123 2.39 12.26 17.08
C GLY A 123 3.11 13.37 16.30
N VAL A 124 4.20 13.01 15.60
CA VAL A 124 4.94 13.86 14.66
C VAL A 124 5.15 13.10 13.34
N TYR A 125 5.33 13.81 12.25
CA TYR A 125 5.69 13.18 10.96
C TYR A 125 7.13 12.68 11.03
N LEU A 126 7.38 11.54 10.43
CA LEU A 126 8.66 10.86 10.47
C LEU A 126 9.38 10.95 9.12
N ASN A 127 10.67 11.25 9.17
CA ASN A 127 11.57 11.13 8.02
C ASN A 127 12.53 9.93 8.15
N ASN A 128 12.59 9.32 9.33
CA ASN A 128 13.47 8.18 9.57
C ASN A 128 12.97 6.92 8.87
N ALA A 129 13.90 6.02 8.60
CA ALA A 129 13.64 4.71 8.04
C ALA A 129 14.38 3.63 8.84
N GLU A 130 13.82 2.41 8.79
CA GLU A 130 14.38 1.24 9.47
C GLU A 130 14.36 0.03 8.56
N LEU A 131 15.29 -0.88 8.76
CA LEU A 131 15.42 -2.13 8.04
C LEU A 131 15.10 -3.29 8.97
N TYR A 132 14.16 -4.14 8.56
CA TYR A 132 13.94 -5.43 9.20
C TYR A 132 14.86 -6.48 8.58
N ILE A 133 15.51 -7.27 9.43
CA ILE A 133 16.45 -8.34 9.07
C ILE A 133 15.78 -9.70 9.34
N PRO A 134 15.20 -10.37 8.32
CA PRO A 134 14.41 -11.59 8.55
C PRO A 134 15.19 -12.74 9.19
N SER A 135 16.50 -12.82 8.95
CA SER A 135 17.35 -13.89 9.50
C SER A 135 17.55 -13.83 11.01
N THR A 136 17.44 -12.64 11.60
CA THR A 136 17.62 -12.42 13.06
C THR A 136 16.34 -11.98 13.75
N GLY A 137 15.35 -11.51 12.99
CA GLY A 137 14.15 -10.87 13.50
C GLY A 137 14.40 -9.49 14.09
N ALA A 138 15.55 -8.88 13.84
CA ALA A 138 15.93 -7.59 14.41
C ALA A 138 15.62 -6.42 13.47
N TRP A 139 15.50 -5.23 14.04
CA TRP A 139 15.39 -3.96 13.32
C TRP A 139 16.68 -3.15 13.46
N ALA A 140 17.07 -2.49 12.40
CA ALA A 140 18.22 -1.59 12.37
C ALA A 140 17.83 -0.25 11.76
N THR A 141 18.36 0.84 12.29
CA THR A 141 18.21 2.17 11.68
C THR A 141 18.98 2.25 10.36
N THR A 142 18.47 3.04 9.43
CA THR A 142 19.17 3.39 8.19
C THR A 142 19.08 4.89 7.96
N GLY A 143 19.54 5.41 6.81
CA GLY A 143 19.46 6.82 6.50
C GLY A 143 18.02 7.35 6.56
N SER A 144 17.88 8.64 6.79
CA SER A 144 16.57 9.33 6.84
C SER A 144 16.32 10.10 5.55
N MET A 145 15.04 10.19 5.15
CA MET A 145 14.57 11.08 4.09
C MET A 145 14.87 12.55 4.45
N SER A 146 14.98 13.41 3.47
CA SER A 146 15.10 14.85 3.69
C SER A 146 13.79 15.48 4.17
N VAL A 147 12.64 14.90 3.78
CA VAL A 147 11.31 15.38 4.14
C VAL A 147 10.57 14.32 4.97
N ALA A 148 10.10 14.73 6.15
CA ALA A 148 9.20 13.91 6.96
C ALA A 148 7.82 13.82 6.29
N ARG A 149 7.33 12.59 6.06
CA ARG A 149 6.11 12.37 5.29
C ARG A 149 5.32 11.14 5.74
N CYS A 150 4.01 11.22 5.60
CA CYS A 150 3.10 10.08 5.69
C CYS A 150 2.18 10.01 4.46
N ARG A 151 1.40 8.93 4.28
CA ARG A 151 0.45 8.77 3.15
C ARG A 151 1.11 8.88 1.77
N HIS A 152 2.41 8.67 1.72
CA HIS A 152 3.21 8.62 0.50
C HIS A 152 3.16 7.21 -0.11
N THR A 153 3.65 7.08 -1.32
CA THR A 153 3.87 5.76 -1.94
C THR A 153 5.34 5.38 -1.92
N GLN A 154 5.60 4.07 -1.90
CA GLN A 154 6.93 3.47 -1.96
C GLN A 154 6.94 2.37 -3.02
N THR A 155 7.92 2.42 -3.93
CA THR A 155 8.04 1.46 -5.04
C THR A 155 9.50 1.02 -5.20
N THR A 156 9.76 -0.29 -5.13
CA THR A 156 11.08 -0.85 -5.46
C THR A 156 11.25 -0.85 -6.98
N LEU A 157 12.28 -0.20 -7.47
CA LEU A 157 12.61 -0.05 -8.88
C LEU A 157 13.40 -1.25 -9.40
N ALA A 158 13.43 -1.46 -10.72
CA ALA A 158 14.17 -2.55 -11.35
C ALA A 158 15.69 -2.52 -11.08
N ASN A 159 16.26 -1.34 -10.82
CA ASN A 159 17.67 -1.17 -10.44
C ASN A 159 17.95 -1.41 -8.95
N GLY A 160 16.94 -1.80 -8.17
CA GLY A 160 17.03 -2.09 -6.74
C GLY A 160 16.90 -0.88 -5.82
N PHE A 161 16.87 0.35 -6.34
CA PHE A 161 16.54 1.54 -5.54
C PHE A 161 15.08 1.52 -5.12
N VAL A 162 14.74 2.30 -4.09
CA VAL A 162 13.34 2.46 -3.68
C VAL A 162 12.94 3.92 -3.86
N LEU A 163 11.92 4.15 -4.70
CA LEU A 163 11.32 5.47 -4.90
C LEU A 163 10.26 5.70 -3.81
N VAL A 164 10.34 6.84 -3.14
CA VAL A 164 9.27 7.39 -2.30
C VAL A 164 8.76 8.65 -2.98
N ALA A 165 7.45 8.79 -3.12
CA ALA A 165 6.85 9.92 -3.84
C ALA A 165 5.62 10.49 -3.12
N GLY A 166 5.54 11.81 -3.07
CA GLY A 166 4.40 12.54 -2.52
C GLY A 166 4.19 12.33 -1.02
N GLY A 167 2.93 12.28 -0.62
CA GLY A 167 2.49 12.23 0.76
C GLY A 167 2.18 13.60 1.32
N GLU A 168 1.95 13.67 2.61
CA GLU A 168 1.73 14.88 3.40
C GLU A 168 2.98 15.14 4.25
N ASP A 169 3.41 16.40 4.33
CA ASP A 169 4.60 16.79 5.10
C ASP A 169 4.26 17.50 6.43
N SER A 170 5.25 17.55 7.33
CA SER A 170 5.12 18.16 8.65
C SER A 170 5.13 19.68 8.62
N THR A 171 5.68 20.29 7.58
CA THR A 171 5.92 21.74 7.53
C THR A 171 4.65 22.49 7.15
N SER A 172 3.92 21.96 6.18
CA SER A 172 2.72 22.56 5.65
C SER A 172 1.42 21.88 6.12
N GLY A 173 1.50 20.63 6.58
CA GLY A 173 0.33 19.79 6.82
C GLY A 173 -0.48 19.57 5.54
N ARG A 174 0.20 19.51 4.38
CA ARG A 174 -0.41 19.42 3.05
C ARG A 174 0.32 18.42 2.19
N SER A 175 -0.36 17.98 1.14
CA SER A 175 0.24 17.13 0.13
C SER A 175 1.45 17.81 -0.52
N ILE A 176 2.49 17.03 -0.80
CA ILE A 176 3.74 17.44 -1.43
C ILE A 176 3.95 16.71 -2.75
N ASN A 177 4.77 17.31 -3.63
CA ASN A 177 5.14 16.72 -4.92
C ASN A 177 6.56 16.17 -4.97
N SER A 178 7.35 16.33 -3.90
CA SER A 178 8.74 15.88 -3.84
C SER A 178 8.84 14.37 -3.81
N ALA A 179 9.95 13.85 -4.36
CA ALA A 179 10.27 12.43 -4.34
C ALA A 179 11.75 12.22 -3.97
N GLU A 180 12.03 11.06 -3.37
CA GLU A 180 13.35 10.67 -2.90
C GLU A 180 13.63 9.21 -3.27
N LEU A 181 14.90 8.91 -3.50
CA LEU A 181 15.40 7.56 -3.78
C LEU A 181 16.24 7.05 -2.62
N TYR A 182 15.91 5.86 -2.14
CA TYR A 182 16.74 5.12 -1.20
C TYR A 182 17.68 4.18 -1.97
N ASN A 183 18.96 4.23 -1.64
CA ASN A 183 19.98 3.29 -2.13
C ASN A 183 20.25 2.21 -1.07
N PRO A 184 19.82 0.94 -1.28
CA PRO A 184 20.01 -0.11 -0.29
C PRO A 184 21.47 -0.50 -0.04
N SER A 185 22.37 -0.22 -1.00
CA SER A 185 23.78 -0.56 -0.87
C SER A 185 24.55 0.37 0.08
N THR A 186 24.11 1.63 0.15
CA THR A 186 24.75 2.66 0.99
C THR A 186 23.90 3.03 2.21
N GLY A 187 22.63 2.69 2.21
CA GLY A 187 21.68 3.09 3.25
C GLY A 187 21.33 4.58 3.21
N THR A 188 21.51 5.26 2.06
CA THR A 188 21.33 6.72 1.94
C THR A 188 20.13 7.09 1.09
N TRP A 189 19.57 8.27 1.35
CA TRP A 189 18.51 8.89 0.58
C TRP A 189 19.03 10.03 -0.26
N THR A 190 18.51 10.18 -1.46
CA THR A 190 18.81 11.31 -2.36
C THR A 190 17.53 11.85 -2.96
N THR A 191 17.43 13.16 -3.11
CA THR A 191 16.31 13.78 -3.81
C THR A 191 16.35 13.44 -5.28
N THR A 192 15.19 13.32 -5.91
CA THR A 192 15.04 13.15 -7.36
C THR A 192 14.04 14.18 -7.89
N GLY A 193 13.70 14.14 -9.17
CA GLY A 193 12.70 15.06 -9.74
C GLY A 193 11.40 15.03 -8.96
N SER A 194 10.69 16.16 -8.93
CA SER A 194 9.38 16.30 -8.30
C SER A 194 8.25 16.11 -9.32
N MET A 195 7.11 15.57 -8.87
CA MET A 195 5.86 15.54 -9.64
C MET A 195 5.41 16.96 -9.97
N SER A 196 4.63 17.11 -11.02
CA SER A 196 4.00 18.42 -11.36
C SER A 196 2.89 18.78 -10.37
N VAL A 197 2.21 17.78 -9.80
CA VAL A 197 1.11 17.97 -8.84
C VAL A 197 1.44 17.28 -7.51
N ALA A 198 1.32 18.03 -6.41
CA ALA A 198 1.40 17.48 -5.06
C ALA A 198 0.25 16.49 -4.82
N ARG A 199 0.54 15.36 -4.18
CA ARG A 199 -0.49 14.33 -3.95
C ARG A 199 -0.22 13.45 -2.74
N GLU A 200 -1.29 13.15 -2.01
CA GLU A 200 -1.34 12.11 -0.97
C GLU A 200 -2.50 11.13 -1.26
N TYR A 201 -2.55 9.97 -0.62
CA TYR A 201 -3.55 8.92 -0.86
C TYR A 201 -3.67 8.51 -2.34
N HIS A 202 -2.61 8.71 -3.09
CA HIS A 202 -2.47 8.26 -4.47
C HIS A 202 -1.93 6.83 -4.53
N THR A 203 -1.96 6.24 -5.71
CA THR A 203 -1.34 4.93 -5.96
C THR A 203 -0.09 5.07 -6.80
N ALA A 204 0.86 4.15 -6.62
CA ALA A 204 2.06 4.02 -7.44
C ALA A 204 2.25 2.57 -7.88
N VAL A 205 2.57 2.34 -9.15
CA VAL A 205 2.77 1.01 -9.73
C VAL A 205 3.99 1.01 -10.64
N LEU A 206 4.88 0.03 -10.44
CA LEU A 206 5.99 -0.22 -11.36
C LEU A 206 5.45 -0.87 -12.64
N LEU A 207 5.73 -0.25 -13.78
CA LEU A 207 5.35 -0.73 -15.10
C LEU A 207 6.44 -1.66 -15.68
N ALA A 208 6.06 -2.49 -16.65
CA ALA A 208 6.98 -3.43 -17.30
C ALA A 208 8.18 -2.75 -18.01
N ASN A 209 8.02 -1.49 -18.42
CA ASN A 209 9.09 -0.69 -19.01
C ASN A 209 10.04 -0.06 -17.99
N GLY A 210 9.84 -0.33 -16.69
CA GLY A 210 10.63 0.20 -15.57
C GLY A 210 10.22 1.58 -15.07
N SER A 211 9.28 2.27 -15.72
CA SER A 211 8.72 3.53 -15.21
C SER A 211 7.75 3.27 -14.06
N VAL A 212 7.54 4.27 -13.20
CA VAL A 212 6.52 4.18 -12.15
C VAL A 212 5.34 5.09 -12.51
N LEU A 213 4.15 4.49 -12.64
CA LEU A 213 2.90 5.24 -12.79
C LEU A 213 2.42 5.68 -11.41
N VAL A 214 2.14 6.96 -11.26
CA VAL A 214 1.45 7.54 -10.11
C VAL A 214 0.11 8.10 -10.57
N ALA A 215 -0.98 7.79 -9.86
CA ALA A 215 -2.32 8.18 -10.29
C ALA A 215 -3.21 8.64 -9.13
N GLY A 216 -4.00 9.69 -9.37
CA GLY A 216 -4.98 10.21 -8.43
C GLY A 216 -4.40 10.82 -7.16
N GLY A 217 -5.14 10.71 -6.07
CA GLY A 217 -4.81 11.27 -4.76
C GLY A 217 -5.57 12.56 -4.44
N LEU A 218 -5.15 13.23 -3.38
CA LEU A 218 -5.59 14.57 -2.98
C LEU A 218 -4.45 15.56 -3.19
N ASP A 219 -4.75 16.74 -3.76
CA ASP A 219 -3.78 17.83 -3.88
C ASP A 219 -3.60 18.62 -2.57
N SER A 220 -2.73 19.64 -2.58
CA SER A 220 -2.45 20.48 -1.40
C SER A 220 -3.65 21.33 -0.93
N SER A 221 -4.74 21.36 -1.69
CA SER A 221 -6.00 22.01 -1.34
C SER A 221 -7.11 20.99 -1.02
N SER A 222 -6.73 19.71 -0.87
CA SER A 222 -7.64 18.58 -0.63
C SER A 222 -8.63 18.31 -1.78
N ASN A 223 -8.33 18.76 -2.99
CA ASN A 223 -9.11 18.39 -4.16
C ASN A 223 -8.72 17.00 -4.64
N SER A 224 -9.72 16.21 -5.00
CA SER A 224 -9.49 14.88 -5.59
C SER A 224 -8.95 15.00 -7.01
N LEU A 225 -7.93 14.20 -7.33
CA LEU A 225 -7.22 14.24 -8.60
C LEU A 225 -7.66 13.11 -9.53
N ASN A 226 -7.73 13.39 -10.84
CA ASN A 226 -7.75 12.38 -11.89
C ASN A 226 -6.44 12.35 -12.70
N SER A 227 -5.51 13.24 -12.42
CA SER A 227 -4.22 13.30 -13.11
C SER A 227 -3.31 12.14 -12.77
N ALA A 228 -2.47 11.77 -13.73
CA ALA A 228 -1.45 10.74 -13.56
C ALA A 228 -0.11 11.19 -14.16
N GLU A 229 0.97 10.71 -13.57
CA GLU A 229 2.35 11.03 -13.97
C GLU A 229 3.21 9.76 -14.02
N LEU A 230 4.21 9.77 -14.88
CA LEU A 230 5.18 8.70 -15.02
C LEU A 230 6.55 9.17 -14.53
N TYR A 231 7.15 8.42 -13.63
CA TYR A 231 8.54 8.60 -13.22
C TYR A 231 9.45 7.74 -14.08
N ASN A 232 10.48 8.34 -14.65
CA ASN A 232 11.54 7.63 -15.36
C ASN A 232 12.78 7.48 -14.46
N PRO A 233 13.12 6.26 -14.01
CA PRO A 233 14.23 6.05 -13.10
C PRO A 233 15.61 6.33 -13.72
N SER A 234 15.74 6.28 -15.06
CA SER A 234 17.01 6.51 -15.75
C SER A 234 17.39 7.99 -15.80
N THR A 235 16.41 8.87 -15.84
CA THR A 235 16.60 10.33 -15.91
C THR A 235 16.27 11.04 -14.61
N GLY A 236 15.55 10.39 -13.71
CA GLY A 236 15.04 11.00 -12.49
C GLY A 236 13.93 12.03 -12.72
N THR A 237 13.22 11.97 -13.85
CA THR A 237 12.24 12.98 -14.25
C THR A 237 10.83 12.44 -14.26
N TRP A 238 9.85 13.35 -14.09
CA TRP A 238 8.42 13.07 -14.16
C TRP A 238 7.85 13.62 -15.46
N THR A 239 6.90 12.91 -16.04
CA THR A 239 6.15 13.32 -17.22
C THR A 239 4.65 13.10 -17.01
N ILE A 240 3.83 14.06 -17.43
CA ILE A 240 2.38 13.91 -17.39
C ILE A 240 1.96 12.85 -18.41
N THR A 241 1.01 12.00 -18.03
CA THR A 241 0.35 11.03 -18.94
C THR A 241 -1.15 11.32 -18.98
N GLY A 242 -1.93 10.48 -19.68
CA GLY A 242 -3.39 10.66 -19.75
C GLY A 242 -4.04 10.70 -18.38
N ASN A 243 -5.13 11.45 -18.26
CA ASN A 243 -5.92 11.55 -17.04
C ASN A 243 -6.95 10.41 -16.98
N MET A 244 -7.24 9.92 -15.77
CA MET A 244 -8.41 9.10 -15.49
C MET A 244 -9.69 9.85 -15.85
N ASN A 245 -10.76 9.13 -16.17
CA ASN A 245 -12.08 9.72 -16.41
C ASN A 245 -12.73 10.25 -15.12
N PHE A 246 -12.38 9.65 -13.98
CA PHE A 246 -12.92 10.02 -12.68
C PHE A 246 -11.81 10.39 -11.70
N VAL A 247 -12.06 11.40 -10.87
CA VAL A 247 -11.19 11.72 -9.74
C VAL A 247 -11.25 10.60 -8.69
N ARG A 248 -10.09 10.25 -8.10
CA ARG A 248 -10.04 9.21 -7.06
C ARG A 248 -8.86 9.35 -6.10
N TYR A 249 -9.09 9.04 -4.84
CA TYR A 249 -8.08 8.88 -3.80
C TYR A 249 -8.45 7.69 -2.91
N SER A 250 -7.52 7.13 -2.15
CA SER A 250 -7.73 5.91 -1.34
C SER A 250 -8.29 4.75 -2.17
N HIS A 251 -7.98 4.74 -3.45
CA HIS A 251 -8.27 3.68 -4.41
C HIS A 251 -7.12 2.66 -4.44
N THR A 252 -7.29 1.58 -5.15
CA THR A 252 -6.23 0.60 -5.40
C THR A 252 -5.81 0.61 -6.85
N ALA A 253 -4.53 0.25 -7.09
CA ALA A 253 -4.00 0.01 -8.42
C ALA A 253 -3.30 -1.35 -8.46
N SER A 254 -3.51 -2.10 -9.53
CA SER A 254 -2.95 -3.44 -9.74
C SER A 254 -2.47 -3.61 -11.17
N THR A 255 -1.24 -4.07 -11.36
CA THR A 255 -0.76 -4.48 -12.68
C THR A 255 -1.34 -5.83 -13.05
N LEU A 256 -1.96 -5.89 -14.23
CA LEU A 256 -2.53 -7.11 -14.80
C LEU A 256 -1.47 -7.89 -15.61
N ALA A 257 -1.73 -9.16 -15.85
CA ALA A 257 -0.83 -10.04 -16.62
C ALA A 257 -0.56 -9.54 -18.07
N ASN A 258 -1.49 -8.79 -18.64
CA ASN A 258 -1.34 -8.18 -19.97
C ASN A 258 -0.60 -6.83 -19.96
N GLY A 259 -0.08 -6.40 -18.80
CA GLY A 259 0.65 -5.15 -18.63
C GLY A 259 -0.21 -3.90 -18.45
N LEU A 260 -1.53 -4.01 -18.53
CA LEU A 260 -2.43 -2.89 -18.18
C LEU A 260 -2.44 -2.69 -16.66
N VAL A 261 -2.79 -1.49 -16.23
CA VAL A 261 -2.99 -1.18 -14.80
C VAL A 261 -4.46 -0.96 -14.53
N LEU A 262 -5.03 -1.79 -13.66
CA LEU A 262 -6.38 -1.62 -13.15
C LEU A 262 -6.35 -0.65 -11.96
N VAL A 263 -7.18 0.40 -12.00
CA VAL A 263 -7.54 1.19 -10.82
C VAL A 263 -9.00 0.96 -10.49
N ALA A 264 -9.30 0.85 -9.20
CA ALA A 264 -10.64 0.50 -8.75
C ALA A 264 -11.10 1.41 -7.61
N SER A 265 -12.32 1.95 -7.76
CA SER A 265 -13.04 2.71 -6.72
C SER A 265 -12.24 3.91 -6.13
N GLY A 266 -12.26 4.09 -4.82
CA GLY A 266 -11.82 5.32 -4.15
C GLY A 266 -12.97 6.32 -4.09
N VAL A 267 -12.89 7.38 -3.28
CA VAL A 267 -13.94 8.37 -3.01
C VAL A 267 -15.33 7.78 -2.65
N TYR A 268 -16.06 8.47 -1.84
CA TYR A 268 -17.27 7.94 -1.18
C TYR A 268 -18.36 7.33 -2.06
N LEU A 269 -18.48 7.69 -3.33
CA LEU A 269 -19.59 7.23 -4.18
C LEU A 269 -19.11 6.61 -5.51
N LEU A 270 -17.81 6.43 -5.66
CA LEU A 270 -17.24 5.94 -6.89
C LEU A 270 -17.12 4.41 -6.85
N ASN A 271 -17.90 3.73 -7.69
CA ASN A 271 -17.77 2.29 -7.90
C ASN A 271 -17.10 1.96 -9.24
N SER A 272 -16.67 2.95 -10.01
CA SER A 272 -16.05 2.73 -11.32
C SER A 272 -14.65 2.14 -11.20
N ALA A 273 -14.28 1.41 -12.23
CA ALA A 273 -12.92 0.94 -12.47
C ALA A 273 -12.42 1.41 -13.84
N GLU A 274 -11.13 1.64 -13.95
CA GLU A 274 -10.48 2.08 -15.18
C GLU A 274 -9.20 1.28 -15.42
N LEU A 275 -8.88 1.07 -16.69
CA LEU A 275 -7.64 0.49 -17.15
C LEU A 275 -6.76 1.54 -17.79
N TYR A 276 -5.51 1.60 -17.34
CA TYR A 276 -4.46 2.37 -17.98
C TYR A 276 -3.66 1.49 -18.93
N ASN A 277 -3.48 1.96 -20.15
CA ASN A 277 -2.60 1.32 -21.12
C ASN A 277 -1.25 2.05 -21.17
N PRO A 278 -0.16 1.46 -20.66
CA PRO A 278 1.15 2.13 -20.64
C PRO A 278 1.74 2.44 -22.01
N SER A 279 1.33 1.71 -23.07
CA SER A 279 1.84 1.91 -24.43
C SER A 279 1.24 3.15 -25.08
N THR A 280 0.03 3.53 -24.72
CA THR A 280 -0.70 4.66 -25.34
C THR A 280 -0.92 5.83 -24.39
N GLY A 281 -0.75 5.62 -23.08
CA GLY A 281 -1.07 6.59 -22.05
C GLY A 281 -2.58 6.83 -21.86
N ILE A 282 -3.44 5.95 -22.39
CA ILE A 282 -4.90 6.14 -22.38
C ILE A 282 -5.54 5.37 -21.24
N TRP A 283 -6.53 6.01 -20.59
CA TRP A 283 -7.41 5.41 -19.61
C TRP A 283 -8.75 5.01 -20.24
N THR A 284 -9.24 3.85 -19.91
CA THR A 284 -10.52 3.32 -20.40
C THR A 284 -11.37 2.88 -19.21
N THR A 285 -12.58 3.43 -19.08
CA THR A 285 -13.54 2.97 -18.08
C THR A 285 -14.02 1.58 -18.44
N ILE A 286 -14.10 0.69 -17.45
CA ILE A 286 -14.59 -0.68 -17.56
C ILE A 286 -15.81 -0.88 -16.66
N ALA A 287 -16.27 -2.13 -16.52
CA ALA A 287 -17.42 -2.46 -15.68
C ALA A 287 -17.25 -1.96 -14.24
N ASN A 288 -18.30 -1.34 -13.72
CA ASN A 288 -18.33 -0.87 -12.34
C ASN A 288 -18.35 -2.03 -11.35
N MET A 289 -17.79 -1.80 -10.17
CA MET A 289 -18.04 -2.65 -9.00
C MET A 289 -19.51 -2.56 -8.58
N SER A 290 -20.00 -3.58 -7.91
CA SER A 290 -21.36 -3.57 -7.33
C SER A 290 -21.51 -2.48 -6.26
N ILE A 291 -20.44 -2.15 -5.56
CA ILE A 291 -20.45 -1.23 -4.42
C ILE A 291 -19.24 -0.29 -4.48
N SER A 292 -19.48 1.01 -4.22
CA SER A 292 -18.40 1.99 -4.01
C SER A 292 -17.65 1.71 -2.71
N ARG A 293 -16.32 1.80 -2.74
CA ARG A 293 -15.48 1.53 -1.57
C ARG A 293 -14.19 2.33 -1.59
N GLN A 294 -13.71 2.71 -0.41
CA GLN A 294 -12.39 3.31 -0.19
C GLN A 294 -11.66 2.57 0.92
N HIS A 295 -10.33 2.70 1.00
CA HIS A 295 -9.49 2.01 2.00
C HIS A 295 -9.69 0.49 1.97
N HIS A 296 -10.04 -0.03 0.80
CA HIS A 296 -10.09 -1.45 0.48
C HIS A 296 -8.70 -1.93 0.05
N THR A 297 -8.53 -3.22 -0.08
CA THR A 297 -7.32 -3.82 -0.65
C THR A 297 -7.62 -4.48 -1.98
N ALA A 298 -6.58 -4.58 -2.83
CA ALA A 298 -6.63 -5.33 -4.07
C ALA A 298 -5.44 -6.30 -4.13
N SER A 299 -5.70 -7.52 -4.54
CA SER A 299 -4.69 -8.58 -4.69
C SER A 299 -4.82 -9.24 -6.04
N THR A 300 -3.74 -9.25 -6.82
CA THR A 300 -3.70 -9.99 -8.08
C THR A 300 -3.56 -11.49 -7.80
N LEU A 301 -4.45 -12.28 -8.37
CA LEU A 301 -4.51 -13.73 -8.23
C LEU A 301 -3.72 -14.42 -9.34
N ALA A 302 -3.32 -15.68 -9.12
CA ALA A 302 -2.57 -16.46 -10.09
C ALA A 302 -3.30 -16.67 -11.44
N ASN A 303 -4.64 -16.58 -11.45
CA ASN A 303 -5.45 -16.66 -12.66
C ASN A 303 -5.58 -15.32 -13.41
N GLY A 304 -4.83 -14.29 -12.99
CA GLY A 304 -4.85 -12.95 -13.58
C GLY A 304 -6.00 -12.04 -13.15
N LYS A 305 -6.96 -12.55 -12.38
CA LYS A 305 -8.02 -11.72 -11.78
C LYS A 305 -7.49 -10.91 -10.60
N VAL A 306 -8.19 -9.83 -10.28
CA VAL A 306 -7.90 -8.99 -9.11
C VAL A 306 -9.02 -9.15 -8.09
N LEU A 307 -8.68 -9.60 -6.88
CA LEU A 307 -9.60 -9.62 -5.76
C LEU A 307 -9.60 -8.25 -5.08
N VAL A 308 -10.73 -7.58 -5.08
CA VAL A 308 -10.97 -6.35 -4.32
C VAL A 308 -11.73 -6.71 -3.06
N ALA A 309 -11.18 -6.44 -1.88
CA ALA A 309 -11.73 -6.91 -0.61
C ALA A 309 -11.92 -5.80 0.42
N GLY A 310 -13.05 -5.83 1.14
CA GLY A 310 -13.38 -4.91 2.21
C GLY A 310 -13.55 -3.47 1.77
N GLY A 311 -13.10 -2.55 2.62
CA GLY A 311 -13.25 -1.11 2.42
C GLY A 311 -14.43 -0.52 3.16
N GLN A 312 -14.52 0.80 3.10
CA GLN A 312 -15.60 1.59 3.69
C GLN A 312 -16.39 2.28 2.57
N GLY A 313 -17.70 2.19 2.63
CA GLY A 313 -18.62 2.97 1.78
C GLY A 313 -19.29 4.10 2.56
N SER A 314 -20.37 4.65 2.00
CA SER A 314 -21.10 5.78 2.58
C SER A 314 -21.76 5.49 3.94
N ILE A 315 -21.98 4.23 4.28
CA ILE A 315 -22.79 3.85 5.46
C ILE A 315 -22.04 2.90 6.41
N SER A 316 -21.12 2.05 5.93
CA SER A 316 -20.45 1.04 6.77
C SER A 316 -19.22 0.44 6.07
N SER A 317 -18.41 -0.34 6.81
CA SER A 317 -17.38 -1.22 6.23
C SER A 317 -18.02 -2.45 5.57
N PHE A 318 -17.40 -2.97 4.49
CA PHE A 318 -17.97 -4.06 3.71
C PHE A 318 -17.35 -5.41 4.07
N ILE A 319 -18.24 -6.40 4.21
CA ILE A 319 -17.85 -7.82 4.28
C ILE A 319 -17.59 -8.42 2.88
N GLY A 320 -18.01 -7.73 1.83
CA GLY A 320 -17.94 -8.23 0.45
C GLY A 320 -16.55 -8.13 -0.16
N ALA A 321 -16.32 -9.01 -1.13
CA ALA A 321 -15.20 -8.96 -2.05
C ALA A 321 -15.71 -9.19 -3.47
N GLU A 322 -15.02 -8.60 -4.43
CA GLU A 322 -15.36 -8.70 -5.86
C GLU A 322 -14.13 -9.12 -6.66
N LEU A 323 -14.37 -9.79 -7.79
CA LEU A 323 -13.31 -10.22 -8.70
C LEU A 323 -13.43 -9.46 -10.02
N TYR A 324 -12.31 -8.91 -10.46
CA TYR A 324 -12.11 -8.34 -11.78
C TYR A 324 -11.28 -9.24 -12.65
#